data_9bbec0e852ac34bf67177f17f9a13e09
#
_entry.id   9bbec0e852ac34bf67177f17f9a13e09
#
_cell.length_a   1.000
_cell.length_b   1.000
_cell.length_c   1.000
_cell.angle_alpha   90.00
_cell.angle_beta   90.00
_cell.angle_gamma   90.00
#
_symmetry.space_group_name_H-M   'P 1'
#
loop_
_entity.id
_entity.type
_entity.pdbx_description
1 polymer ?
#
loop_
_entity_poly.entity_id
_entity_poly.type
_entity_poly.pdbx_seq_one_letter_code
_entity_poly.pdbx_strand_id
1 'polypeptide(L)'
;MLFRRFYDENLAQTSYMIACEKTHEAIVVDPNSDVAQYTRAAGADRVRIAHVTETHIHADFVSGAHALAKAAGAVLHFSGEGGSEWGYTAHALEGANVLRDGSRIDVGRIRVRAAHTPGHTPEHLTFFVSDLARGLDPVGALTGDFVFVGDVGRPDLLERAAGAKGSTESSARKLFRSLQEFGIEPDHLQIWPGHGAGSPCGKSLGSMPQSTLGYEKLFNWAFAKMSEEEFVAKVLEDQPVPPRYFAEMKRVNRLGAERPTTPEPTWLGLPELDSAIGSHATVIDTRPAHKFAAGHVPGTLNIPLGKSFLNWSGALVPETPDFYIITETASDDAMKNILGDLSKIGLTRVAGVFRSDVLREWKVRHGVLERVPQLDSTTLKEIAGRDGLQVVDVRSPEEVSGGHLPGAIHIPLAQLPDRIGEIDTSAPVVLHCRGGGRSSIATSFLQSHGVSDVSNLAGGFDAWVAHGFEVESAKPAKSVTGRKTVKSARGRKAAKSAGGRQSATAAGRRKPTISASGRRKK
;
A
#
# COMPACT_ATOMS: atom_id res chain seq x y z
N MET A 1 26.22 9.81 -14.27
CA MET A 1 25.43 9.32 -13.12
C MET A 1 24.69 8.05 -13.56
N LEU A 2 24.86 6.95 -12.83
CA LEU A 2 24.06 5.74 -12.97
C LEU A 2 22.90 5.81 -11.99
N PHE A 3 21.70 5.38 -12.41
CA PHE A 3 20.48 5.39 -11.60
C PHE A 3 19.75 4.06 -11.77
N ARG A 4 19.52 3.37 -10.66
CA ARG A 4 18.72 2.13 -10.61
C ARG A 4 17.56 2.29 -9.65
N ARG A 5 16.39 1.89 -10.10
CA ARG A 5 15.19 1.71 -9.31
C ARG A 5 14.98 0.22 -9.04
N PHE A 6 14.75 -0.14 -7.79
CA PHE A 6 14.33 -1.47 -7.37
C PHE A 6 12.86 -1.37 -6.94
N TYR A 7 12.04 -2.23 -7.46
CA TYR A 7 10.61 -2.23 -7.15
C TYR A 7 10.20 -3.60 -6.65
N ASP A 8 9.70 -3.65 -5.42
CA ASP A 8 9.11 -4.83 -4.82
C ASP A 8 7.60 -4.81 -5.10
N GLU A 9 7.13 -5.69 -5.99
CA GLU A 9 5.73 -5.74 -6.40
C GLU A 9 4.79 -6.15 -5.26
N ASN A 10 5.28 -6.95 -4.30
CA ASN A 10 4.47 -7.47 -3.19
C ASN A 10 4.26 -6.42 -2.10
N LEU A 11 5.20 -5.48 -1.95
CA LEU A 11 5.14 -4.35 -1.03
C LEU A 11 4.69 -3.05 -1.73
N ALA A 12 4.68 -3.02 -3.05
CA ALA A 12 4.59 -1.81 -3.87
C ALA A 12 5.64 -0.75 -3.48
N GLN A 13 6.79 -1.20 -2.97
CA GLN A 13 7.88 -0.38 -2.41
C GLN A 13 8.98 -0.15 -3.43
N THR A 14 9.56 1.03 -3.40
CA THR A 14 10.66 1.41 -4.26
C THR A 14 11.88 1.82 -3.45
N SER A 15 13.03 1.26 -3.79
CA SER A 15 14.34 1.73 -3.35
C SER A 15 15.22 2.12 -4.53
N TYR A 16 16.27 2.89 -4.27
CA TYR A 16 17.08 3.48 -5.33
C TYR A 16 18.57 3.31 -5.07
N MET A 17 19.33 3.02 -6.13
CA MET A 17 20.79 3.07 -6.11
C MET A 17 21.26 4.11 -7.11
N ILE A 18 22.03 5.09 -6.63
CA ILE A 18 22.60 6.16 -7.44
C ILE A 18 24.12 6.09 -7.34
N ALA A 19 24.80 6.02 -8.49
CA ALA A 19 26.24 5.84 -8.51
C ALA A 19 26.95 6.84 -9.40
N CYS A 20 28.13 7.24 -8.97
CA CYS A 20 29.07 8.04 -9.74
C CYS A 20 29.91 7.13 -10.66
N GLU A 21 29.74 7.26 -11.98
CA GLU A 21 30.47 6.47 -12.97
C GLU A 21 32.00 6.74 -12.96
N LYS A 22 32.42 7.87 -12.39
CA LYS A 22 33.85 8.21 -12.33
C LYS A 22 34.57 7.60 -11.12
N THR A 23 33.92 7.61 -9.93
CA THR A 23 34.51 7.09 -8.69
C THR A 23 34.10 5.66 -8.40
N HIS A 24 33.10 5.14 -9.13
CA HIS A 24 32.47 3.83 -8.89
C HIS A 24 31.90 3.68 -7.47
N GLU A 25 31.47 4.79 -6.86
CA GLU A 25 30.80 4.82 -5.56
C GLU A 25 29.31 4.99 -5.76
N ALA A 26 28.53 4.34 -4.90
CA ALA A 26 27.08 4.36 -4.92
C ALA A 26 26.49 4.66 -3.54
N ILE A 27 25.31 5.27 -3.54
CA ILE A 27 24.39 5.36 -2.39
C ILE A 27 23.16 4.50 -2.68
N VAL A 28 22.66 3.80 -1.65
CA VAL A 28 21.35 3.14 -1.69
C VAL A 28 20.42 3.86 -0.73
N VAL A 29 19.20 4.13 -1.19
CA VAL A 29 18.14 4.83 -0.43
C VAL A 29 16.93 3.92 -0.29
N ASP A 30 16.38 3.84 0.93
CA ASP A 30 15.23 3.02 1.33
C ASP A 30 15.37 1.52 1.02
N PRO A 31 16.50 0.86 1.37
CA PRO A 31 16.64 -0.55 1.10
C PRO A 31 15.71 -1.39 1.98
N ASN A 32 15.01 -2.37 1.39
CA ASN A 32 14.33 -3.40 2.15
C ASN A 32 15.29 -4.52 2.60
N SER A 33 14.80 -5.46 3.39
CA SER A 33 15.61 -6.51 4.02
C SER A 33 16.22 -7.55 3.05
N ASP A 34 15.82 -7.58 1.75
CA ASP A 34 16.54 -8.34 0.72
C ASP A 34 17.80 -7.61 0.27
N VAL A 35 18.79 -7.60 1.15
CA VAL A 35 20.10 -6.95 0.92
C VAL A 35 20.83 -7.47 -0.32
N ALA A 36 20.60 -8.75 -0.68
CA ALA A 36 21.30 -9.41 -1.75
C ALA A 36 20.98 -8.79 -3.14
N GLN A 37 19.80 -8.22 -3.34
CA GLN A 37 19.44 -7.56 -4.60
C GLN A 37 20.34 -6.36 -4.89
N TYR A 38 20.68 -5.56 -3.86
CA TYR A 38 21.50 -4.35 -4.00
C TYR A 38 22.97 -4.72 -4.25
N THR A 39 23.51 -5.69 -3.50
CA THR A 39 24.89 -6.13 -3.66
C THR A 39 25.12 -6.81 -5.01
N ARG A 40 24.16 -7.61 -5.51
CA ARG A 40 24.21 -8.18 -6.87
C ARG A 40 24.18 -7.09 -7.94
N ALA A 41 23.30 -6.10 -7.80
CA ALA A 41 23.21 -4.99 -8.75
C ALA A 41 24.48 -4.14 -8.76
N ALA A 42 25.02 -3.80 -7.59
CA ALA A 42 26.30 -3.08 -7.47
C ALA A 42 27.47 -3.84 -8.12
N GLY A 43 27.53 -5.17 -7.91
CA GLY A 43 28.51 -6.03 -8.58
C GLY A 43 28.37 -6.04 -10.11
N ALA A 44 27.14 -6.13 -10.62
CA ALA A 44 26.86 -6.10 -12.07
C ALA A 44 27.26 -4.76 -12.70
N ASP A 45 27.04 -3.65 -11.99
CA ASP A 45 27.38 -2.30 -12.43
C ASP A 45 28.85 -1.92 -12.15
N ARG A 46 29.58 -2.79 -11.44
CA ARG A 46 30.97 -2.55 -11.01
C ARG A 46 31.11 -1.29 -10.17
N VAL A 47 30.17 -1.07 -9.26
CA VAL A 47 30.18 0.03 -8.29
C VAL A 47 30.24 -0.52 -6.86
N ARG A 48 30.79 0.26 -5.94
CA ARG A 48 30.84 -0.02 -4.51
C ARG A 48 29.75 0.75 -3.81
N ILE A 49 28.91 0.08 -3.06
CA ILE A 49 27.96 0.76 -2.17
C ILE A 49 28.77 1.41 -1.04
N ALA A 50 28.89 2.74 -1.09
CA ALA A 50 29.66 3.53 -0.13
C ALA A 50 28.79 4.14 0.94
N HIS A 51 27.51 4.37 0.64
CA HIS A 51 26.54 5.02 1.51
C HIS A 51 25.21 4.31 1.48
N VAL A 52 24.51 4.28 2.61
CA VAL A 52 23.13 3.78 2.77
C VAL A 52 22.35 4.78 3.59
N THR A 53 21.12 5.07 3.20
CA THR A 53 20.22 5.97 3.93
C THR A 53 18.76 5.57 3.75
N GLU A 54 17.89 6.20 4.53
CA GLU A 54 16.43 6.10 4.44
C GLU A 54 15.80 7.49 4.42
N THR A 55 14.67 7.59 3.73
CA THR A 55 13.87 8.83 3.73
C THR A 55 13.17 9.03 5.07
N HIS A 56 12.71 7.96 5.70
CA HIS A 56 11.97 7.98 6.97
C HIS A 56 11.97 6.60 7.66
N ILE A 57 11.41 6.52 8.85
CA ILE A 57 11.17 5.25 9.54
C ILE A 57 9.97 4.56 8.89
N HIS A 58 10.23 3.56 8.06
CA HIS A 58 9.21 2.79 7.33
C HIS A 58 8.29 2.01 8.29
N ALA A 59 7.00 1.99 7.97
CA ALA A 59 5.99 1.26 8.73
C ALA A 59 5.50 -0.01 8.02
N ASP A 60 5.84 -0.20 6.77
CA ASP A 60 5.29 -1.22 5.88
C ASP A 60 6.24 -2.37 5.55
N PHE A 61 7.52 -2.25 5.90
CA PHE A 61 8.52 -3.31 5.75
C PHE A 61 9.67 -3.19 6.74
N VAL A 62 10.42 -4.27 6.94
CA VAL A 62 11.67 -4.27 7.72
C VAL A 62 12.78 -3.64 6.89
N SER A 63 13.38 -2.57 7.41
CA SER A 63 14.50 -1.90 6.77
C SER A 63 15.71 -2.79 6.59
N GLY A 64 16.35 -2.67 5.42
CA GLY A 64 17.63 -3.29 5.13
C GLY A 64 18.83 -2.39 5.40
N ALA A 65 18.66 -1.17 5.90
CA ALA A 65 19.72 -0.17 5.93
C ALA A 65 20.93 -0.60 6.76
N HIS A 66 20.74 -1.04 8.00
CA HIS A 66 21.84 -1.54 8.84
C HIS A 66 22.51 -2.78 8.24
N ALA A 67 21.70 -3.73 7.77
CA ALA A 67 22.21 -4.97 7.19
C ALA A 67 23.02 -4.72 5.91
N LEU A 68 22.53 -3.83 5.04
CA LEU A 68 23.23 -3.46 3.81
C LEU A 68 24.51 -2.68 4.10
N ALA A 69 24.47 -1.71 5.02
CA ALA A 69 25.65 -0.97 5.42
C ALA A 69 26.74 -1.88 5.97
N LYS A 70 26.38 -2.83 6.85
CA LYS A 70 27.29 -3.85 7.37
C LYS A 70 27.85 -4.76 6.28
N ALA A 71 27.00 -5.26 5.38
CA ALA A 71 27.40 -6.19 4.33
C ALA A 71 28.33 -5.53 3.28
N ALA A 72 28.12 -4.25 2.99
CA ALA A 72 28.91 -3.50 2.00
C ALA A 72 30.10 -2.74 2.60
N GLY A 73 30.21 -2.65 3.93
CA GLY A 73 31.16 -1.76 4.61
C GLY A 73 30.87 -0.29 4.30
N ALA A 74 29.59 0.07 4.15
CA ALA A 74 29.13 1.39 3.76
C ALA A 74 28.87 2.27 4.98
N VAL A 75 28.95 3.58 4.78
CA VAL A 75 28.55 4.57 5.78
C VAL A 75 27.04 4.64 5.84
N LEU A 76 26.48 4.44 7.04
CA LEU A 76 25.05 4.56 7.31
C LEU A 76 24.71 6.00 7.65
N HIS A 77 23.57 6.48 7.14
CA HIS A 77 23.05 7.79 7.40
C HIS A 77 21.58 7.72 7.79
N PHE A 78 21.18 8.42 8.87
CA PHE A 78 19.79 8.50 9.31
C PHE A 78 19.38 9.91 9.65
N SER A 79 18.08 10.17 9.59
CA SER A 79 17.50 11.43 10.00
C SER A 79 17.73 11.68 11.50
N GLY A 80 18.19 12.88 11.84
CA GLY A 80 18.23 13.38 13.22
C GLY A 80 17.04 14.26 13.57
N GLU A 81 16.04 14.32 12.67
CA GLU A 81 14.79 15.03 12.89
C GLU A 81 13.79 14.15 13.67
N GLY A 82 12.61 14.65 13.99
CA GLY A 82 11.58 13.92 14.72
C GLY A 82 11.73 13.93 16.26
N GLY A 83 12.88 14.39 16.78
CA GLY A 83 13.15 14.48 18.21
C GLY A 83 13.26 13.11 18.89
N SER A 84 13.33 13.10 20.23
CA SER A 84 13.50 11.88 21.04
C SER A 84 12.26 10.96 21.03
N GLU A 85 11.11 11.52 20.76
CA GLU A 85 9.83 10.79 20.81
C GLU A 85 9.57 9.98 19.53
N TRP A 86 9.87 10.56 18.36
CA TRP A 86 9.47 9.99 17.06
C TRP A 86 10.63 9.69 16.12
N GLY A 87 11.83 10.20 16.39
CA GLY A 87 13.04 9.90 15.62
C GLY A 87 13.64 8.54 15.96
N TYR A 88 14.70 8.19 15.24
CA TYR A 88 15.49 6.98 15.51
C TYR A 88 16.05 6.99 16.93
N THR A 89 16.14 5.83 17.57
CA THR A 89 16.74 5.69 18.90
C THR A 89 18.25 5.89 18.85
N ALA A 90 18.85 6.17 20.01
CA ALA A 90 20.31 6.28 20.10
C ALA A 90 21.02 4.99 19.61
N HIS A 91 20.43 3.82 19.87
CA HIS A 91 20.96 2.54 19.37
C HIS A 91 20.92 2.45 17.84
N ALA A 92 19.82 2.85 17.21
CA ALA A 92 19.73 2.87 15.76
C ALA A 92 20.73 3.85 15.11
N LEU A 93 21.07 4.91 15.82
CA LEU A 93 22.03 5.93 15.37
C LEU A 93 23.49 5.58 15.67
N GLU A 94 23.76 4.49 16.38
CA GLU A 94 25.13 4.09 16.72
C GLU A 94 25.95 3.81 15.45
N GLY A 95 27.05 4.53 15.30
CA GLY A 95 27.92 4.44 14.10
C GLY A 95 27.35 5.07 12.83
N ALA A 96 26.14 5.65 12.87
CA ALA A 96 25.54 6.33 11.72
C ALA A 96 25.88 7.83 11.72
N ASN A 97 25.97 8.41 10.53
CA ASN A 97 25.96 9.85 10.34
C ASN A 97 24.52 10.39 10.48
N VAL A 98 24.35 11.37 11.35
CA VAL A 98 23.05 12.00 11.60
C VAL A 98 22.82 13.13 10.60
N LEU A 99 21.78 13.02 9.79
CA LEU A 99 21.37 14.01 8.80
C LEU A 99 20.34 14.97 9.40
N ARG A 100 20.44 16.23 9.02
CA ARG A 100 19.47 17.29 9.30
C ARG A 100 19.12 18.02 8.02
N ASP A 101 18.18 18.94 8.10
CA ASP A 101 17.86 19.81 6.99
C ASP A 101 19.14 20.47 6.42
N GLY A 102 19.27 20.43 5.07
CA GLY A 102 20.45 20.95 4.37
C GLY A 102 21.69 20.07 4.40
N SER A 103 21.73 18.96 5.14
CA SER A 103 22.86 18.00 5.17
C SER A 103 23.14 17.46 3.77
N ARG A 104 24.42 17.13 3.51
CA ARG A 104 24.88 16.68 2.19
C ARG A 104 25.68 15.39 2.30
N ILE A 105 25.46 14.49 1.33
CA ILE A 105 26.23 13.28 1.11
C ILE A 105 26.82 13.40 -0.29
N ASP A 106 28.14 13.41 -0.42
CA ASP A 106 28.83 13.45 -1.71
C ASP A 106 29.27 12.02 -2.08
N VAL A 107 28.78 11.54 -3.23
CA VAL A 107 29.08 10.22 -3.81
C VAL A 107 29.88 10.46 -5.09
N GLY A 108 31.17 10.67 -4.95
CA GLY A 108 32.02 11.13 -6.04
C GLY A 108 31.58 12.49 -6.60
N ARG A 109 31.01 12.51 -7.82
CA ARG A 109 30.48 13.72 -8.45
C ARG A 109 28.96 13.87 -8.31
N ILE A 110 28.35 13.10 -7.45
CA ILE A 110 26.92 13.19 -7.18
C ILE A 110 26.76 13.76 -5.78
N ARG A 111 25.90 14.75 -5.65
CA ARG A 111 25.52 15.34 -4.37
C ARG A 111 24.08 14.97 -4.04
N VAL A 112 23.89 14.40 -2.87
CA VAL A 112 22.58 14.13 -2.28
C VAL A 112 22.38 15.11 -1.12
N ARG A 113 21.43 16.04 -1.25
CA ARG A 113 21.08 17.04 -0.23
C ARG A 113 19.79 16.63 0.46
N ALA A 114 19.82 16.48 1.77
CA ALA A 114 18.63 16.27 2.58
C ALA A 114 17.83 17.57 2.74
N ALA A 115 16.51 17.45 2.67
CA ALA A 115 15.57 18.49 3.05
C ALA A 115 14.55 17.89 4.02
N HIS A 116 14.31 18.54 5.16
CA HIS A 116 13.32 18.08 6.14
C HIS A 116 11.90 18.34 5.62
N THR A 117 11.14 17.29 5.38
CA THR A 117 9.78 17.34 4.81
C THR A 117 8.78 16.58 5.72
N PRO A 118 8.54 17.11 6.94
CA PRO A 118 7.66 16.45 7.90
C PRO A 118 6.20 16.49 7.47
N GLY A 119 5.46 15.46 7.90
CA GLY A 119 4.01 15.37 7.64
C GLY A 119 3.55 13.92 7.62
N HIS A 120 4.08 13.10 6.71
CA HIS A 120 3.89 11.65 6.76
C HIS A 120 4.49 11.08 8.05
N THR A 121 5.76 11.37 8.29
CA THR A 121 6.43 11.16 9.58
C THR A 121 7.16 12.44 10.02
N PRO A 122 7.44 12.61 11.33
CA PRO A 122 8.12 13.81 11.84
C PRO A 122 9.58 13.93 11.40
N GLU A 123 10.24 12.81 11.15
CA GLU A 123 11.67 12.72 10.81
C GLU A 123 11.94 12.63 9.30
N HIS A 124 10.91 12.71 8.46
CA HIS A 124 11.01 12.48 7.02
C HIS A 124 11.99 13.43 6.33
N LEU A 125 12.88 12.86 5.50
CA LEU A 125 13.81 13.59 4.64
C LEU A 125 13.53 13.30 3.17
N THR A 126 13.42 14.34 2.37
CA THR A 126 13.48 14.27 0.91
C THR A 126 14.93 14.47 0.47
N PHE A 127 15.43 13.67 -0.47
CA PHE A 127 16.81 13.78 -0.95
C PHE A 127 16.86 14.34 -2.37
N PHE A 128 17.37 15.58 -2.49
CA PHE A 128 17.65 16.20 -3.79
C PHE A 128 18.98 15.70 -4.36
N VAL A 129 18.98 15.24 -5.59
CA VAL A 129 20.13 14.64 -6.25
C VAL A 129 20.62 15.55 -7.36
N SER A 130 21.88 15.98 -7.27
CA SER A 130 22.58 16.78 -8.29
C SER A 130 23.74 16.00 -8.90
N ASP A 131 23.87 16.03 -10.22
CA ASP A 131 25.05 15.54 -10.96
C ASP A 131 26.01 16.72 -11.16
N LEU A 132 26.98 16.86 -10.26
CA LEU A 132 27.96 17.97 -10.24
C LEU A 132 28.82 18.03 -11.52
N ALA A 133 28.81 16.98 -12.36
CA ALA A 133 29.43 17.04 -13.67
C ALA A 133 28.61 17.85 -14.68
N ARG A 134 27.32 18.07 -14.43
CA ARG A 134 26.39 18.81 -15.29
C ARG A 134 25.98 20.17 -14.72
N GLY A 135 25.93 20.32 -13.40
CA GLY A 135 25.54 21.54 -12.73
C GLY A 135 25.30 21.32 -11.24
N LEU A 136 24.91 22.40 -10.55
CA LEU A 136 24.57 22.38 -9.12
C LEU A 136 23.09 22.11 -8.87
N ASP A 137 22.25 22.36 -9.88
CA ASP A 137 20.80 22.20 -9.78
C ASP A 137 20.44 20.72 -9.65
N PRO A 138 19.45 20.36 -8.83
CA PRO A 138 19.04 18.98 -8.68
C PRO A 138 18.36 18.46 -9.95
N VAL A 139 18.71 17.24 -10.34
CA VAL A 139 18.07 16.50 -11.43
C VAL A 139 16.72 15.93 -10.99
N GLY A 140 16.63 15.51 -9.72
CA GLY A 140 15.44 14.93 -9.15
C GLY A 140 15.50 14.85 -7.64
N ALA A 141 14.38 14.45 -7.05
CA ALA A 141 14.19 14.26 -5.62
C ALA A 141 13.67 12.84 -5.34
N LEU A 142 14.32 12.15 -4.40
CA LEU A 142 13.82 10.93 -3.78
C LEU A 142 12.87 11.39 -2.68
N THR A 143 11.58 11.30 -2.96
CA THR A 143 10.54 11.91 -2.13
C THR A 143 10.00 10.97 -1.05
N GLY A 144 10.44 9.70 -1.03
CA GLY A 144 9.92 8.73 -0.07
C GLY A 144 8.39 8.74 -0.06
N ASP A 145 7.83 8.87 1.13
CA ASP A 145 6.38 8.94 1.35
C ASP A 145 5.88 10.38 1.56
N PHE A 146 6.61 11.37 1.05
CA PHE A 146 6.18 12.77 1.07
C PHE A 146 5.30 13.10 -0.14
N VAL A 147 5.81 12.90 -1.36
CA VAL A 147 5.08 13.11 -2.62
C VAL A 147 5.13 11.84 -3.46
N PHE A 148 3.97 11.33 -3.83
CA PHE A 148 3.78 10.25 -4.78
C PHE A 148 3.34 10.78 -6.15
N VAL A 149 3.20 9.90 -7.13
CA VAL A 149 2.56 10.26 -8.39
C VAL A 149 1.06 10.35 -8.19
N GLY A 150 0.53 11.57 -8.26
CA GLY A 150 -0.90 11.87 -8.14
C GLY A 150 -1.43 11.95 -6.70
N ASP A 151 -0.61 11.68 -5.68
CA ASP A 151 -1.02 11.69 -4.28
C ASP A 151 0.13 12.16 -3.37
N VAL A 152 -0.11 12.18 -2.06
CA VAL A 152 0.86 12.48 -1.01
C VAL A 152 0.75 11.47 0.13
N GLY A 153 1.81 11.35 0.92
CA GLY A 153 1.84 10.47 2.08
C GLY A 153 0.78 10.83 3.12
N ARG A 154 0.23 9.81 3.73
CA ARG A 154 -0.83 9.95 4.74
C ARG A 154 -0.25 10.40 6.09
N PRO A 155 -0.83 11.43 6.73
CA PRO A 155 -0.31 11.97 8.00
C PRO A 155 -0.85 11.28 9.25
N ASP A 156 -1.79 10.33 9.12
CA ASP A 156 -2.50 9.69 10.24
C ASP A 156 -1.83 8.42 10.78
N LEU A 157 -0.78 7.91 10.09
CA LEU A 157 -0.11 6.66 10.50
C LEU A 157 0.53 6.75 11.88
N LEU A 158 1.03 7.93 12.27
CA LEU A 158 1.65 8.11 13.57
C LEU A 158 0.65 7.88 14.71
N GLU A 159 -0.58 8.35 14.53
CA GLU A 159 -1.65 8.15 15.50
C GLU A 159 -2.20 6.73 15.45
N ARG A 160 -2.51 6.23 14.25
CA ARG A 160 -3.17 4.93 14.06
C ARG A 160 -2.23 3.73 14.30
N ALA A 161 -0.98 3.82 13.87
CA ALA A 161 -0.02 2.74 14.01
C ALA A 161 0.86 2.87 15.27
N ALA A 162 1.18 4.09 15.73
CA ALA A 162 2.06 4.31 16.89
C ALA A 162 1.34 4.85 18.13
N GLY A 163 0.02 5.07 18.06
CA GLY A 163 -0.78 5.48 19.22
C GLY A 163 -0.62 6.94 19.65
N ALA A 164 -0.02 7.79 18.82
CA ALA A 164 0.24 9.21 19.08
C ALA A 164 -1.05 10.05 19.02
N LYS A 165 -1.92 9.91 20.02
CA LYS A 165 -3.22 10.58 20.06
C LYS A 165 -3.13 12.09 19.78
N GLY A 166 -3.96 12.57 18.82
CA GLY A 166 -4.05 13.96 18.45
C GLY A 166 -2.91 14.48 17.56
N SER A 167 -2.05 13.60 17.04
CA SER A 167 -0.96 13.99 16.14
C SER A 167 -1.40 14.17 14.68
N THR A 168 -2.50 13.54 14.28
CA THR A 168 -2.98 13.47 12.89
C THR A 168 -3.16 14.85 12.25
N GLU A 169 -3.92 15.75 12.89
CA GLU A 169 -4.16 17.09 12.35
C GLU A 169 -2.88 17.92 12.30
N SER A 170 -2.04 17.87 13.34
CA SER A 170 -0.77 18.60 13.37
C SER A 170 0.20 18.10 12.29
N SER A 171 0.22 16.79 12.00
CA SER A 171 1.00 16.19 10.92
C SER A 171 0.48 16.61 9.54
N ALA A 172 -0.83 16.66 9.35
CA ALA A 172 -1.45 17.14 8.10
C ALA A 172 -1.09 18.62 7.81
N ARG A 173 -1.08 19.48 8.85
CA ARG A 173 -0.65 20.89 8.72
C ARG A 173 0.83 21.01 8.39
N LYS A 174 1.69 20.17 8.98
CA LYS A 174 3.11 20.11 8.63
C LYS A 174 3.29 19.68 7.17
N LEU A 175 2.57 18.64 6.74
CA LEU A 175 2.60 18.16 5.36
C LEU A 175 2.23 19.29 4.37
N PHE A 176 1.16 20.04 4.66
CA PHE A 176 0.76 21.18 3.84
C PHE A 176 1.91 22.20 3.68
N ARG A 177 2.56 22.59 4.77
CA ARG A 177 3.66 23.57 4.73
C ARG A 177 4.86 23.03 3.96
N SER A 178 5.24 21.76 4.20
CA SER A 178 6.30 21.08 3.45
C SER A 178 6.00 21.08 1.94
N LEU A 179 4.73 20.85 1.53
CA LEU A 179 4.31 20.90 0.13
C LEU A 179 4.38 22.30 -0.47
N GLN A 180 4.04 23.35 0.28
CA GLN A 180 4.17 24.73 -0.19
C GLN A 180 5.63 25.09 -0.44
N GLU A 181 6.55 24.71 0.44
CA GLU A 181 7.99 24.92 0.29
C GLU A 181 8.55 24.10 -0.89
N PHE A 182 8.20 22.83 -0.99
CA PHE A 182 8.63 21.96 -2.09
C PHE A 182 8.07 22.42 -3.45
N GLY A 183 6.88 22.99 -3.46
CA GLY A 183 6.23 23.53 -4.66
C GLY A 183 6.97 24.71 -5.30
N ILE A 184 7.92 25.33 -4.63
CA ILE A 184 8.75 26.42 -5.18
C ILE A 184 9.86 25.88 -6.08
N GLU A 185 10.25 24.62 -5.90
CA GLU A 185 11.29 23.97 -6.72
C GLU A 185 10.91 23.95 -8.22
N PRO A 186 11.89 23.83 -9.13
CA PRO A 186 11.67 23.90 -10.57
C PRO A 186 10.77 22.77 -11.12
N ASP A 187 9.94 23.08 -12.09
CA ASP A 187 8.99 22.13 -12.69
C ASP A 187 9.64 20.91 -13.36
N HIS A 188 10.89 21.01 -13.80
CA HIS A 188 11.63 19.92 -14.43
C HIS A 188 12.17 18.90 -13.42
N LEU A 189 12.10 19.18 -12.10
CA LEU A 189 12.58 18.29 -11.06
C LEU A 189 11.88 16.92 -11.16
N GLN A 190 12.65 15.85 -11.33
CA GLN A 190 12.13 14.48 -11.34
C GLN A 190 11.65 14.11 -9.93
N ILE A 191 10.51 13.44 -9.84
CA ILE A 191 9.95 12.90 -8.59
C ILE A 191 10.12 11.39 -8.58
N TRP A 192 10.85 10.88 -7.59
CA TRP A 192 11.15 9.48 -7.38
C TRP A 192 10.57 9.02 -6.03
N PRO A 193 9.32 8.50 -6.02
CA PRO A 193 8.59 8.20 -4.81
C PRO A 193 8.99 6.87 -4.15
N GLY A 194 8.73 6.72 -2.85
CA GLY A 194 8.95 5.49 -2.10
C GLY A 194 7.98 4.37 -2.47
N HIS A 195 6.78 4.70 -2.98
CA HIS A 195 5.75 3.71 -3.30
C HIS A 195 5.09 3.95 -4.66
N GLY A 196 4.54 2.85 -5.20
CA GLY A 196 3.66 2.83 -6.38
C GLY A 196 2.23 2.42 -6.03
N ALA A 197 1.41 2.24 -7.08
CA ALA A 197 0.01 1.85 -6.95
C ALA A 197 -0.16 0.55 -6.15
N GLY A 198 -1.07 0.57 -5.17
CA GLY A 198 -1.40 -0.58 -4.33
C GLY A 198 -0.77 -0.55 -2.93
N SER A 199 0.13 0.40 -2.63
CA SER A 199 0.63 0.59 -1.27
C SER A 199 -0.44 1.18 -0.35
N PRO A 200 -0.53 0.71 0.90
CA PRO A 200 -1.40 1.29 1.93
C PRO A 200 -0.87 2.60 2.53
N CYS A 201 0.31 3.08 2.08
CA CYS A 201 0.91 4.35 2.52
C CYS A 201 0.27 5.59 1.90
N GLY A 202 -0.66 5.42 0.94
CA GLY A 202 -1.50 6.47 0.38
C GLY A 202 -2.82 5.91 -0.13
N LYS A 203 -3.75 6.77 -0.54
CA LYS A 203 -5.10 6.36 -0.95
C LYS A 203 -5.29 6.23 -2.46
N SER A 204 -4.53 6.97 -3.26
CA SER A 204 -4.76 7.09 -4.71
C SER A 204 -3.47 7.15 -5.53
N LEU A 205 -2.47 6.34 -5.16
CA LEU A 205 -1.17 6.33 -5.85
C LEU A 205 -1.30 5.94 -7.32
N GLY A 206 -0.70 6.74 -8.19
CA GLY A 206 -0.64 6.49 -9.62
C GLY A 206 0.22 5.27 -9.98
N SER A 207 -0.08 4.66 -11.13
CA SER A 207 0.67 3.50 -11.63
C SER A 207 2.00 3.86 -12.33
N MET A 208 2.24 5.14 -12.59
CA MET A 208 3.51 5.58 -13.17
C MET A 208 4.65 5.48 -12.15
N PRO A 209 5.84 5.00 -12.57
CA PRO A 209 6.94 4.74 -11.64
C PRO A 209 7.65 6.00 -11.13
N GLN A 210 7.46 7.13 -11.79
CA GLN A 210 8.06 8.44 -11.52
C GLN A 210 7.26 9.55 -12.19
N SER A 211 7.51 10.79 -11.79
CA SER A 211 6.85 11.97 -12.32
C SER A 211 7.81 13.16 -12.43
N THR A 212 7.31 14.35 -12.70
CA THR A 212 8.01 15.62 -12.51
C THR A 212 7.20 16.55 -11.63
N LEU A 213 7.86 17.46 -10.94
CA LEU A 213 7.15 18.41 -10.08
C LEU A 213 6.14 19.25 -10.86
N GLY A 214 6.48 19.64 -12.11
CA GLY A 214 5.55 20.37 -12.97
C GLY A 214 4.29 19.56 -13.30
N TYR A 215 4.41 18.25 -13.54
CA TYR A 215 3.26 17.38 -13.71
C TYR A 215 2.42 17.29 -12.42
N GLU A 216 3.05 17.10 -11.28
CA GLU A 216 2.35 17.02 -9.99
C GLU A 216 1.64 18.33 -9.65
N LYS A 217 2.23 19.50 -9.92
CA LYS A 217 1.56 20.80 -9.75
C LYS A 217 0.27 20.94 -10.57
N LEU A 218 0.18 20.24 -11.72
CA LEU A 218 -0.99 20.31 -12.60
C LEU A 218 -2.07 19.28 -12.27
N PHE A 219 -1.68 18.08 -11.83
CA PHE A 219 -2.58 16.92 -11.76
C PHE A 219 -2.71 16.30 -10.37
N ASN A 220 -1.76 16.54 -9.46
CA ASN A 220 -1.86 16.06 -8.09
C ASN A 220 -2.73 17.03 -7.26
N TRP A 221 -3.78 16.49 -6.70
CA TRP A 221 -4.75 17.24 -5.91
C TRP A 221 -4.14 18.04 -4.76
N ALA A 222 -3.01 17.56 -4.19
CA ALA A 222 -2.35 18.16 -3.04
C ALA A 222 -1.61 19.47 -3.38
N PHE A 223 -1.29 19.71 -4.65
CA PHE A 223 -0.74 20.97 -5.14
C PHE A 223 -1.80 21.95 -5.67
N ALA A 224 -3.08 21.56 -5.66
CA ALA A 224 -4.15 22.47 -6.05
C ALA A 224 -4.24 23.65 -5.07
N LYS A 225 -4.66 24.82 -5.57
CA LYS A 225 -4.86 26.00 -4.73
C LYS A 225 -6.00 25.78 -3.74
N MET A 226 -5.70 25.68 -2.46
CA MET A 226 -6.65 25.51 -1.37
C MET A 226 -6.09 26.09 -0.07
N SER A 227 -6.93 26.32 0.93
CA SER A 227 -6.50 26.70 2.28
C SER A 227 -5.89 25.53 3.04
N GLU A 228 -5.15 25.80 4.11
CA GLU A 228 -4.59 24.75 5.00
C GLU A 228 -5.72 23.89 5.59
N GLU A 229 -6.87 24.49 5.97
CA GLU A 229 -8.02 23.79 6.51
C GLU A 229 -8.67 22.85 5.48
N GLU A 230 -8.83 23.30 4.23
CA GLU A 230 -9.34 22.47 3.13
C GLU A 230 -8.41 21.31 2.82
N PHE A 231 -7.09 21.55 2.84
CA PHE A 231 -6.08 20.49 2.65
C PHE A 231 -6.16 19.45 3.77
N VAL A 232 -6.19 19.91 5.05
CA VAL A 232 -6.27 19.01 6.22
C VAL A 232 -7.52 18.13 6.14
N ALA A 233 -8.68 18.71 5.86
CA ALA A 233 -9.91 17.95 5.69
C ALA A 233 -9.78 16.89 4.60
N LYS A 234 -9.23 17.28 3.43
CA LYS A 234 -9.12 16.41 2.26
C LYS A 234 -8.06 15.30 2.42
N VAL A 235 -6.91 15.60 3.03
CA VAL A 235 -5.86 14.59 3.22
C VAL A 235 -6.26 13.54 4.25
N LEU A 236 -7.10 13.89 5.21
CA LEU A 236 -7.59 12.97 6.25
C LEU A 236 -8.85 12.19 5.85
N GLU A 237 -9.57 12.66 4.82
CA GLU A 237 -10.77 12.01 4.31
C GLU A 237 -10.42 10.63 3.73
N ASP A 238 -11.22 9.61 4.07
CA ASP A 238 -11.19 8.25 3.51
C ASP A 238 -9.82 7.53 3.54
N GLN A 239 -8.97 7.84 4.53
CA GLN A 239 -7.72 7.10 4.68
C GLN A 239 -7.98 5.63 5.04
N PRO A 240 -7.38 4.67 4.29
CA PRO A 240 -7.54 3.25 4.58
C PRO A 240 -7.00 2.92 5.97
N VAL A 241 -7.60 1.92 6.62
CA VAL A 241 -7.06 1.43 7.90
C VAL A 241 -5.71 0.78 7.66
N PRO A 242 -4.64 1.20 8.38
CA PRO A 242 -3.33 0.59 8.20
C PRO A 242 -3.36 -0.87 8.66
N PRO A 243 -2.62 -1.77 8.01
CA PRO A 243 -2.43 -3.13 8.49
C PRO A 243 -1.84 -3.16 9.90
N ARG A 244 -2.19 -4.18 10.68
CA ARG A 244 -1.75 -4.30 12.09
C ARG A 244 -0.22 -4.32 12.24
N TYR A 245 0.49 -4.98 11.32
CA TYR A 245 1.95 -5.09 11.37
C TYR A 245 2.69 -3.75 11.21
N PHE A 246 2.03 -2.68 10.73
CA PHE A 246 2.65 -1.36 10.59
C PHE A 246 3.20 -0.81 11.92
N ALA A 247 2.48 -1.03 13.00
CA ALA A 247 2.92 -0.60 14.33
C ALA A 247 4.24 -1.27 14.72
N GLU A 248 4.34 -2.57 14.49
CA GLU A 248 5.55 -3.35 14.81
C GLU A 248 6.71 -3.01 13.87
N MET A 249 6.47 -2.89 12.57
CA MET A 249 7.52 -2.50 11.62
C MET A 249 8.11 -1.13 11.98
N LYS A 250 7.25 -0.15 12.29
CA LYS A 250 7.70 1.16 12.73
C LYS A 250 8.54 1.08 14.02
N ARG A 251 8.12 0.25 14.97
CA ARG A 251 8.86 0.01 16.22
C ARG A 251 10.23 -0.61 15.94
N VAL A 252 10.28 -1.66 15.12
CA VAL A 252 11.51 -2.39 14.78
C VAL A 252 12.49 -1.47 14.05
N ASN A 253 12.02 -0.75 13.03
CA ASN A 253 12.87 0.14 12.24
C ASN A 253 13.38 1.34 13.07
N ARG A 254 12.54 1.87 13.96
CA ARG A 254 12.95 2.95 14.89
C ARG A 254 14.06 2.51 15.85
N LEU A 255 14.06 1.24 16.25
CA LEU A 255 15.08 0.67 17.14
C LEU A 255 16.39 0.33 16.42
N GLY A 256 16.39 0.34 15.09
CA GLY A 256 17.50 -0.15 14.27
C GLY A 256 17.30 -1.61 13.91
N ALA A 257 16.51 -1.84 12.84
CA ALA A 257 16.20 -3.19 12.40
C ALA A 257 17.47 -3.99 12.07
N GLU A 258 17.64 -5.12 12.74
CA GLU A 258 18.55 -6.15 12.28
C GLU A 258 17.93 -6.89 11.09
N ARG A 259 18.77 -7.47 10.23
CA ARG A 259 18.26 -8.28 9.13
C ARG A 259 17.43 -9.42 9.69
N PRO A 260 16.14 -9.56 9.33
CA PRO A 260 15.35 -10.69 9.76
C PRO A 260 16.00 -11.98 9.21
N THR A 261 16.09 -12.99 10.06
CA THR A 261 16.53 -14.31 9.62
C THR A 261 15.40 -14.94 8.85
N THR A 262 15.56 -15.11 7.53
CA THR A 262 14.62 -15.90 6.72
C THR A 262 14.75 -17.36 7.17
N PRO A 263 13.68 -18.00 7.67
CA PRO A 263 13.74 -19.39 8.05
C PRO A 263 13.99 -20.28 6.82
N GLU A 264 14.72 -21.38 7.01
CA GLU A 264 14.82 -22.42 6.01
C GLU A 264 13.50 -23.22 5.96
N PRO A 265 13.04 -23.64 4.76
CA PRO A 265 11.82 -24.42 4.64
C PRO A 265 11.96 -25.76 5.39
N THR A 266 11.16 -25.97 6.43
CA THR A 266 11.08 -27.23 7.15
C THR A 266 9.81 -27.95 6.69
N TRP A 267 9.97 -28.95 5.83
CA TRP A 267 8.84 -29.73 5.32
C TRP A 267 8.36 -30.75 6.36
N LEU A 268 7.07 -30.70 6.65
CA LEU A 268 6.40 -31.48 7.67
C LEU A 268 5.33 -32.39 7.04
N GLY A 269 4.91 -33.43 7.79
CA GLY A 269 3.91 -34.39 7.38
C GLY A 269 2.59 -34.27 8.15
N LEU A 270 1.70 -35.24 7.92
CA LEU A 270 0.38 -35.27 8.55
C LEU A 270 0.41 -35.28 10.09
N PRO A 271 1.33 -35.98 10.78
CA PRO A 271 1.37 -35.97 12.25
C PRO A 271 1.58 -34.56 12.83
N GLU A 272 2.45 -33.78 12.20
CA GLU A 272 2.72 -32.40 12.62
C GLU A 272 1.53 -31.47 12.30
N LEU A 273 0.83 -31.73 11.18
CA LEU A 273 -0.40 -30.98 10.86
C LEU A 273 -1.51 -31.30 11.86
N ASP A 274 -1.69 -32.56 12.26
CA ASP A 274 -2.63 -32.97 13.31
C ASP A 274 -2.32 -32.23 14.63
N SER A 275 -1.04 -32.16 14.97
CA SER A 275 -0.60 -31.44 16.18
C SER A 275 -0.85 -29.94 16.11
N ALA A 276 -0.56 -29.31 14.95
CA ALA A 276 -0.79 -27.89 14.73
C ALA A 276 -2.27 -27.53 14.83
N ILE A 277 -3.14 -28.28 14.16
CA ILE A 277 -4.60 -28.07 14.23
C ILE A 277 -5.13 -28.36 15.64
N GLY A 278 -4.69 -29.44 16.27
CA GLY A 278 -5.10 -29.82 17.64
C GLY A 278 -4.71 -28.80 18.70
N SER A 279 -3.62 -28.06 18.49
CA SER A 279 -3.16 -26.96 19.35
C SER A 279 -3.73 -25.60 18.98
N HIS A 280 -4.61 -25.51 18.00
CA HIS A 280 -5.15 -24.26 17.45
C HIS A 280 -4.06 -23.29 16.94
N ALA A 281 -2.94 -23.84 16.43
CA ALA A 281 -1.92 -23.03 15.79
C ALA A 281 -2.44 -22.45 14.46
N THR A 282 -2.00 -21.25 14.11
CA THR A 282 -2.33 -20.65 12.82
C THR A 282 -1.70 -21.46 11.69
N VAL A 283 -2.52 -21.98 10.78
CA VAL A 283 -2.08 -22.67 9.57
C VAL A 283 -2.62 -21.92 8.35
N ILE A 284 -1.73 -21.32 7.57
CA ILE A 284 -2.08 -20.58 6.36
C ILE A 284 -2.12 -21.54 5.18
N ASP A 285 -3.25 -21.64 4.49
CA ASP A 285 -3.36 -22.34 3.21
C ASP A 285 -3.18 -21.33 2.07
N THR A 286 -2.08 -21.43 1.34
CA THR A 286 -1.73 -20.50 0.26
C THR A 286 -2.29 -20.90 -1.11
N ARG A 287 -3.08 -21.95 -1.18
CA ARG A 287 -3.71 -22.39 -2.43
C ARG A 287 -4.74 -21.36 -2.94
N PRO A 288 -5.01 -21.35 -4.25
CA PRO A 288 -6.06 -20.51 -4.82
C PRO A 288 -7.41 -20.66 -4.09
N ALA A 289 -8.13 -19.55 -3.89
CA ALA A 289 -9.38 -19.52 -3.12
C ALA A 289 -10.43 -20.56 -3.58
N HIS A 290 -10.54 -20.80 -4.90
CA HIS A 290 -11.48 -21.80 -5.42
C HIS A 290 -11.11 -23.25 -5.06
N LYS A 291 -9.80 -23.56 -4.94
CA LYS A 291 -9.32 -24.86 -4.49
C LYS A 291 -9.55 -25.04 -3.00
N PHE A 292 -9.27 -24.00 -2.22
CA PHE A 292 -9.56 -23.99 -0.80
C PHE A 292 -11.05 -24.19 -0.53
N ALA A 293 -11.91 -23.43 -1.22
CA ALA A 293 -13.36 -23.53 -1.08
C ALA A 293 -13.92 -24.90 -1.43
N ALA A 294 -13.30 -25.62 -2.38
CA ALA A 294 -13.69 -26.99 -2.76
C ALA A 294 -13.32 -28.05 -1.71
N GLY A 295 -12.29 -27.77 -0.88
CA GLY A 295 -11.90 -28.64 0.22
C GLY A 295 -10.59 -28.22 0.86
N HIS A 296 -10.62 -28.06 2.20
CA HIS A 296 -9.47 -27.67 3.02
C HIS A 296 -9.47 -28.39 4.37
N VAL A 297 -8.35 -28.37 5.05
CA VAL A 297 -8.23 -28.88 6.41
C VAL A 297 -8.98 -27.94 7.37
N PRO A 298 -9.91 -28.43 8.21
CA PRO A 298 -10.63 -27.58 9.17
C PRO A 298 -9.67 -26.77 10.03
N GLY A 299 -10.04 -25.51 10.32
CA GLY A 299 -9.22 -24.60 11.14
C GLY A 299 -8.10 -23.89 10.37
N THR A 300 -7.95 -24.11 9.05
CA THR A 300 -6.94 -23.38 8.26
C THR A 300 -7.46 -22.06 7.72
N LEU A 301 -6.57 -21.07 7.59
CA LEU A 301 -6.82 -19.73 7.05
C LEU A 301 -6.33 -19.66 5.60
N ASN A 302 -7.20 -19.33 4.65
CA ASN A 302 -6.79 -19.18 3.26
C ASN A 302 -6.28 -17.78 2.97
N ILE A 303 -5.00 -17.66 2.65
CA ILE A 303 -4.40 -16.44 2.09
C ILE A 303 -3.66 -16.83 0.80
N PRO A 304 -4.31 -16.71 -0.37
CA PRO A 304 -3.73 -17.15 -1.62
C PRO A 304 -2.45 -16.40 -1.99
N LEU A 305 -1.46 -17.10 -2.54
CA LEU A 305 -0.28 -16.46 -3.11
C LEU A 305 -0.68 -15.50 -4.25
N GLY A 306 -0.10 -14.30 -4.24
CA GLY A 306 -0.34 -13.25 -5.23
C GLY A 306 0.02 -11.87 -4.67
N LYS A 307 -0.27 -10.81 -5.42
CA LYS A 307 0.11 -9.43 -5.08
C LYS A 307 -0.35 -8.94 -3.70
N SER A 308 -1.44 -9.47 -3.18
CA SER A 308 -1.98 -9.08 -1.86
C SER A 308 -1.60 -10.06 -0.74
N PHE A 309 -0.77 -11.06 -1.01
CA PHE A 309 -0.40 -12.10 -0.05
C PHE A 309 0.23 -11.50 1.23
N LEU A 310 1.24 -10.66 1.07
CA LEU A 310 1.93 -10.05 2.21
C LEU A 310 1.01 -9.12 3.00
N ASN A 311 0.23 -8.31 2.30
CA ASN A 311 -0.71 -7.39 2.95
C ASN A 311 -1.73 -8.13 3.82
N TRP A 312 -2.34 -9.21 3.31
CA TRP A 312 -3.31 -9.99 4.10
C TRP A 312 -2.64 -10.87 5.14
N SER A 313 -1.44 -11.39 4.87
CA SER A 313 -0.66 -12.12 5.89
C SER A 313 -0.33 -11.19 7.07
N GLY A 314 0.17 -9.99 6.81
CA GLY A 314 0.48 -9.03 7.87
C GLY A 314 -0.76 -8.47 8.59
N ALA A 315 -1.95 -8.47 7.95
CA ALA A 315 -3.19 -8.03 8.58
C ALA A 315 -3.83 -9.11 9.46
N LEU A 316 -3.72 -10.39 9.08
CA LEU A 316 -4.53 -11.47 9.66
C LEU A 316 -3.70 -12.47 10.48
N VAL A 317 -2.40 -12.59 10.22
CA VAL A 317 -1.52 -13.53 10.93
C VAL A 317 -0.88 -12.81 12.11
N PRO A 318 -1.02 -13.32 13.33
CA PRO A 318 -0.36 -12.74 14.49
C PRO A 318 1.16 -12.97 14.40
N GLU A 319 1.95 -12.02 14.90
CA GLU A 319 3.42 -12.15 14.98
C GLU A 319 3.89 -13.28 15.89
N THR A 320 3.08 -13.61 16.88
CA THR A 320 3.26 -14.70 17.85
C THR A 320 1.92 -15.36 18.13
N PRO A 321 1.82 -16.68 18.31
CA PRO A 321 2.87 -17.70 18.29
C PRO A 321 3.38 -18.05 16.90
N ASP A 322 4.17 -19.15 16.81
CA ASP A 322 4.61 -19.73 15.54
C ASP A 322 3.42 -20.15 14.69
N PHE A 323 3.57 -20.08 13.36
CA PHE A 323 2.54 -20.47 12.41
C PHE A 323 3.10 -21.40 11.33
N TYR A 324 2.20 -22.03 10.59
CA TYR A 324 2.50 -23.02 9.56
C TYR A 324 1.93 -22.61 8.22
N ILE A 325 2.44 -23.22 7.13
CA ILE A 325 2.02 -22.92 5.78
C ILE A 325 1.69 -24.20 5.02
N ILE A 326 0.51 -24.30 4.39
CA ILE A 326 0.18 -25.29 3.37
C ILE A 326 0.36 -24.64 2.01
N THR A 327 1.08 -25.31 1.08
CA THR A 327 1.38 -24.73 -0.23
C THR A 327 1.37 -25.77 -1.36
N GLU A 328 1.05 -25.32 -2.58
CA GLU A 328 1.26 -26.11 -3.82
C GLU A 328 2.69 -25.94 -4.36
N THR A 329 3.47 -25.01 -3.80
CA THR A 329 4.88 -24.80 -4.17
C THR A 329 5.70 -26.02 -3.79
N ALA A 330 6.39 -26.61 -4.78
CA ALA A 330 7.09 -27.88 -4.60
C ALA A 330 8.60 -27.71 -4.38
N SER A 331 9.21 -26.57 -4.81
CA SER A 331 10.65 -26.37 -4.71
C SER A 331 11.03 -25.59 -3.46
N ASP A 332 12.17 -25.94 -2.87
CA ASP A 332 12.74 -25.25 -1.72
C ASP A 332 13.06 -23.79 -2.07
N ASP A 333 13.60 -23.51 -3.27
CA ASP A 333 13.94 -22.15 -3.70
C ASP A 333 12.70 -21.25 -3.79
N ALA A 334 11.60 -21.75 -4.34
CA ALA A 334 10.35 -20.99 -4.40
C ALA A 334 9.76 -20.79 -2.99
N MET A 335 9.89 -21.77 -2.10
CA MET A 335 9.47 -21.62 -0.71
C MET A 335 10.35 -20.63 0.05
N LYS A 336 11.66 -20.64 -0.15
CA LYS A 336 12.58 -19.63 0.41
C LYS A 336 12.19 -18.21 -0.01
N ASN A 337 11.75 -18.01 -1.25
CA ASN A 337 11.26 -16.70 -1.70
C ASN A 337 10.01 -16.27 -0.93
N ILE A 338 9.05 -17.17 -0.72
CA ILE A 338 7.83 -16.89 0.06
C ILE A 338 8.18 -16.56 1.51
N LEU A 339 9.07 -17.34 2.13
CA LEU A 339 9.55 -17.07 3.50
C LEU A 339 10.34 -15.76 3.58
N GLY A 340 11.14 -15.44 2.55
CA GLY A 340 11.84 -14.18 2.41
C GLY A 340 10.87 -13.00 2.33
N ASP A 341 9.80 -13.13 1.56
CA ASP A 341 8.76 -12.11 1.45
C ASP A 341 8.04 -11.89 2.79
N LEU A 342 7.65 -12.97 3.49
CA LEU A 342 7.07 -12.88 4.83
C LEU A 342 8.02 -12.21 5.83
N SER A 343 9.32 -12.48 5.72
CA SER A 343 10.34 -11.86 6.58
C SER A 343 10.44 -10.35 6.36
N LYS A 344 10.14 -9.84 5.15
CA LYS A 344 10.11 -8.39 4.88
C LYS A 344 9.07 -7.65 5.72
N ILE A 345 8.01 -8.33 6.15
CA ILE A 345 6.95 -7.77 7.01
C ILE A 345 7.02 -8.31 8.45
N GLY A 346 8.17 -8.84 8.87
CA GLY A 346 8.40 -9.31 10.23
C GLY A 346 7.82 -10.70 10.55
N LEU A 347 7.14 -11.38 9.64
CA LEU A 347 6.59 -12.72 9.84
C LEU A 347 7.67 -13.79 9.65
N THR A 348 8.56 -13.94 10.63
CA THR A 348 9.72 -14.85 10.59
C THR A 348 9.49 -16.16 11.33
N ARG A 349 8.39 -16.30 12.06
CA ARG A 349 8.12 -17.45 12.97
C ARG A 349 7.36 -18.58 12.27
N VAL A 350 7.81 -18.97 11.07
CA VAL A 350 7.25 -20.12 10.33
C VAL A 350 7.85 -21.40 10.92
N ALA A 351 7.04 -22.16 11.67
CA ALA A 351 7.47 -23.41 12.32
C ALA A 351 7.59 -24.58 11.34
N GLY A 352 6.85 -24.53 10.23
CA GLY A 352 6.94 -25.57 9.21
C GLY A 352 6.02 -25.33 8.01
N VAL A 353 6.26 -26.13 6.97
CA VAL A 353 5.57 -26.05 5.69
C VAL A 353 5.05 -27.43 5.31
N PHE A 354 3.81 -27.48 4.84
CA PHE A 354 3.17 -28.70 4.33
C PHE A 354 2.96 -28.59 2.84
N ARG A 355 3.23 -29.68 2.13
CA ARG A 355 2.81 -29.82 0.71
C ARG A 355 1.30 -30.03 0.67
N SER A 356 0.65 -29.53 -0.36
CA SER A 356 -0.81 -29.63 -0.49
C SER A 356 -1.37 -31.06 -0.62
N ASP A 357 -0.51 -32.06 -0.88
CA ASP A 357 -0.90 -33.48 -0.87
C ASP A 357 -1.26 -33.98 0.54
N VAL A 358 -0.82 -33.31 1.59
CA VAL A 358 -1.23 -33.57 3.00
C VAL A 358 -2.75 -33.54 3.18
N LEU A 359 -3.49 -32.78 2.34
CA LEU A 359 -4.95 -32.75 2.37
C LEU A 359 -5.57 -34.12 2.01
N ARG A 360 -4.93 -34.86 1.09
CA ARG A 360 -5.38 -36.22 0.74
C ARG A 360 -5.16 -37.15 1.91
N GLU A 361 -4.01 -37.08 2.55
CA GLU A 361 -3.68 -37.86 3.76
C GLU A 361 -4.63 -37.51 4.90
N TRP A 362 -4.89 -36.23 5.14
CA TRP A 362 -5.89 -35.77 6.11
C TRP A 362 -7.26 -36.40 5.85
N LYS A 363 -7.74 -36.35 4.59
CA LYS A 363 -9.04 -36.90 4.22
C LYS A 363 -9.10 -38.41 4.46
N VAL A 364 -8.03 -39.15 4.18
CA VAL A 364 -7.95 -40.59 4.44
C VAL A 364 -8.03 -40.89 5.95
N ARG A 365 -7.36 -40.08 6.76
CA ARG A 365 -7.30 -40.27 8.22
C ARG A 365 -8.55 -39.80 8.95
N HIS A 366 -9.08 -38.62 8.60
CA HIS A 366 -10.19 -37.96 9.29
C HIS A 366 -11.53 -38.03 8.56
N GLY A 367 -11.56 -38.52 7.32
CA GLY A 367 -12.77 -38.75 6.53
C GLY A 367 -13.35 -37.49 5.85
N VAL A 368 -13.03 -36.29 6.30
CA VAL A 368 -13.68 -35.04 5.88
C VAL A 368 -12.64 -33.95 5.56
N LEU A 369 -12.93 -33.17 4.51
CA LEU A 369 -12.40 -31.82 4.30
C LEU A 369 -13.55 -30.83 4.44
N GLU A 370 -13.30 -29.70 5.07
CA GLU A 370 -14.24 -28.60 5.16
C GLU A 370 -14.34 -27.87 3.82
N ARG A 371 -15.46 -27.16 3.59
CA ARG A 371 -15.71 -26.40 2.37
C ARG A 371 -16.17 -24.99 2.73
N VAL A 372 -15.95 -24.05 1.80
CA VAL A 372 -16.56 -22.73 1.88
C VAL A 372 -17.77 -22.70 0.95
N PRO A 373 -19.00 -22.62 1.47
CA PRO A 373 -20.19 -22.43 0.65
C PRO A 373 -20.07 -21.14 -0.18
N GLN A 374 -20.42 -21.23 -1.47
CA GLN A 374 -20.43 -20.11 -2.39
C GLN A 374 -21.88 -19.78 -2.73
N LEU A 375 -22.36 -18.62 -2.32
CA LEU A 375 -23.66 -18.12 -2.68
C LEU A 375 -23.57 -17.20 -3.90
N ASP A 376 -24.49 -17.30 -4.83
CA ASP A 376 -24.67 -16.29 -5.85
C ASP A 376 -25.57 -15.15 -5.36
N SER A 377 -25.56 -14.01 -6.08
CA SER A 377 -26.31 -12.82 -5.67
C SER A 377 -27.84 -13.01 -5.75
N THR A 378 -28.33 -13.91 -6.60
CA THR A 378 -29.77 -14.24 -6.71
C THR A 378 -30.23 -14.99 -5.47
N THR A 379 -29.49 -16.02 -5.09
CA THR A 379 -29.75 -16.80 -3.87
C THR A 379 -29.68 -15.89 -2.63
N LEU A 380 -28.67 -15.00 -2.53
CA LEU A 380 -28.59 -14.05 -1.41
C LEU A 380 -29.82 -13.12 -1.40
N LYS A 381 -30.27 -12.62 -2.56
CA LYS A 381 -31.47 -11.75 -2.62
C LYS A 381 -32.74 -12.47 -2.14
N GLU A 382 -32.89 -13.76 -2.42
CA GLU A 382 -34.04 -14.56 -1.96
C GLU A 382 -34.05 -14.82 -0.46
N ILE A 383 -32.85 -14.91 0.16
CA ILE A 383 -32.71 -15.16 1.59
C ILE A 383 -32.46 -13.89 2.40
N ALA A 384 -32.17 -12.76 1.75
CA ALA A 384 -31.99 -11.47 2.39
C ALA A 384 -33.30 -11.08 3.12
N GLY A 385 -33.20 -10.79 4.41
CA GLY A 385 -34.37 -10.53 5.27
C GLY A 385 -34.91 -11.75 6.03
N ARG A 386 -34.28 -12.93 5.90
CA ARG A 386 -34.55 -14.04 6.84
C ARG A 386 -34.05 -13.66 8.22
N ASP A 387 -34.85 -13.98 9.24
CA ASP A 387 -34.48 -13.71 10.64
C ASP A 387 -33.14 -14.34 10.97
N GLY A 388 -32.25 -13.52 11.52
CA GLY A 388 -30.92 -13.93 11.97
C GLY A 388 -29.83 -13.95 10.89
N LEU A 389 -30.12 -13.81 9.59
CA LEU A 389 -29.10 -13.76 8.57
C LEU A 389 -28.32 -12.44 8.65
N GLN A 390 -27.00 -12.53 8.77
CA GLN A 390 -26.09 -11.39 8.74
C GLN A 390 -25.36 -11.31 7.41
N VAL A 391 -25.33 -10.13 6.80
CA VAL A 391 -24.49 -9.85 5.62
C VAL A 391 -23.36 -8.94 6.05
N VAL A 392 -22.10 -9.34 5.82
CA VAL A 392 -20.92 -8.58 6.24
C VAL A 392 -20.15 -8.11 5.01
N ASP A 393 -19.98 -6.78 4.88
CA ASP A 393 -19.19 -6.14 3.84
C ASP A 393 -17.75 -5.92 4.33
N VAL A 394 -16.78 -6.62 3.72
CA VAL A 394 -15.36 -6.52 4.09
C VAL A 394 -14.55 -5.60 3.18
N ARG A 395 -15.22 -4.71 2.44
CA ARG A 395 -14.59 -3.69 1.60
C ARG A 395 -14.02 -2.54 2.42
N SER A 396 -13.23 -1.68 1.77
CA SER A 396 -12.76 -0.44 2.40
C SER A 396 -13.91 0.55 2.65
N PRO A 397 -13.77 1.48 3.60
CA PRO A 397 -14.77 2.54 3.82
C PRO A 397 -15.10 3.35 2.57
N GLU A 398 -14.09 3.65 1.74
CA GLU A 398 -14.25 4.36 0.47
C GLU A 398 -15.13 3.58 -0.52
N GLU A 399 -14.90 2.26 -0.68
CA GLU A 399 -15.73 1.43 -1.55
C GLU A 399 -17.19 1.36 -1.06
N VAL A 400 -17.40 1.34 0.26
CA VAL A 400 -18.74 1.28 0.87
C VAL A 400 -19.47 2.61 0.76
N SER A 401 -18.75 3.74 0.85
CA SER A 401 -19.33 5.08 0.67
C SER A 401 -19.94 5.27 -0.72
N GLY A 402 -19.38 4.61 -1.74
CA GLY A 402 -19.92 4.59 -3.09
C GLY A 402 -21.18 3.73 -3.29
N GLY A 403 -21.58 2.97 -2.27
CA GLY A 403 -22.78 2.11 -2.25
C GLY A 403 -22.49 0.75 -1.61
N HIS A 404 -23.51 0.19 -0.92
CA HIS A 404 -23.41 -1.10 -0.23
C HIS A 404 -24.73 -1.90 -0.30
N LEU A 405 -24.67 -3.17 0.06
CA LEU A 405 -25.86 -4.01 0.16
C LEU A 405 -26.74 -3.51 1.34
N PRO A 406 -28.07 -3.48 1.18
CA PRO A 406 -28.99 -3.07 2.25
C PRO A 406 -28.77 -3.86 3.54
N GLY A 407 -28.64 -3.13 4.65
CA GLY A 407 -28.49 -3.73 5.98
C GLY A 407 -27.18 -4.47 6.24
N ALA A 408 -26.16 -4.36 5.37
CA ALA A 408 -24.88 -5.00 5.57
C ALA A 408 -24.09 -4.37 6.73
N ILE A 409 -23.49 -5.22 7.56
CA ILE A 409 -22.55 -4.82 8.61
C ILE A 409 -21.21 -4.54 7.94
N HIS A 410 -20.63 -3.36 8.14
CA HIS A 410 -19.36 -3.01 7.53
C HIS A 410 -18.18 -3.28 8.47
N ILE A 411 -17.39 -4.28 8.14
CA ILE A 411 -16.13 -4.63 8.84
C ILE A 411 -15.04 -4.86 7.81
N PRO A 412 -14.20 -3.86 7.51
CA PRO A 412 -13.08 -4.04 6.58
C PRO A 412 -12.23 -5.25 6.94
N LEU A 413 -11.77 -6.03 5.94
CA LEU A 413 -11.04 -7.28 6.14
C LEU A 413 -9.85 -7.12 7.11
N ALA A 414 -9.10 -6.02 7.02
CA ALA A 414 -7.97 -5.75 7.91
C ALA A 414 -8.38 -5.53 9.38
N GLN A 415 -9.65 -5.20 9.64
CA GLN A 415 -10.20 -4.99 11.00
C GLN A 415 -10.92 -6.22 11.54
N LEU A 416 -11.14 -7.23 10.71
CA LEU A 416 -11.91 -8.41 11.10
C LEU A 416 -11.37 -9.09 12.38
N PRO A 417 -10.04 -9.24 12.59
CA PRO A 417 -9.51 -9.81 13.83
C PRO A 417 -9.91 -9.05 15.10
N ASP A 418 -10.03 -7.73 15.03
CA ASP A 418 -10.35 -6.88 16.19
C ASP A 418 -11.85 -6.70 16.38
N ARG A 419 -12.65 -6.95 15.33
CA ARG A 419 -14.09 -6.66 15.29
C ARG A 419 -14.96 -7.90 15.07
N ILE A 420 -14.38 -9.11 15.16
CA ILE A 420 -15.13 -10.37 15.03
C ILE A 420 -16.28 -10.45 16.04
N GLY A 421 -16.15 -9.85 17.22
CA GLY A 421 -17.19 -9.79 18.25
C GLY A 421 -18.44 -8.97 17.87
N GLU A 422 -18.42 -8.23 16.75
CA GLU A 422 -19.60 -7.54 16.21
C GLU A 422 -20.49 -8.46 15.37
N ILE A 423 -20.00 -9.67 15.04
CA ILE A 423 -20.71 -10.70 14.28
C ILE A 423 -21.32 -11.69 15.26
N ASP A 424 -22.61 -11.96 15.16
CA ASP A 424 -23.23 -13.05 15.89
C ASP A 424 -22.84 -14.39 15.25
N THR A 425 -21.84 -15.04 15.83
CA THR A 425 -21.30 -16.31 15.30
C THR A 425 -22.23 -17.52 15.47
N SER A 426 -23.37 -17.35 16.14
CA SER A 426 -24.41 -18.38 16.29
C SER A 426 -25.46 -18.33 15.17
N ALA A 427 -25.45 -17.30 14.35
CA ALA A 427 -26.37 -17.08 13.24
C ALA A 427 -25.68 -17.24 11.88
N PRO A 428 -26.41 -17.50 10.78
CA PRO A 428 -25.85 -17.58 9.44
C PRO A 428 -25.19 -16.27 9.03
N VAL A 429 -23.98 -16.35 8.46
CA VAL A 429 -23.20 -15.19 8.00
C VAL A 429 -22.85 -15.31 6.51
N VAL A 430 -23.13 -14.28 5.75
CA VAL A 430 -22.68 -14.15 4.36
C VAL A 430 -21.70 -13.00 4.25
N LEU A 431 -20.47 -13.30 3.84
CA LEU A 431 -19.46 -12.27 3.62
C LEU A 431 -19.38 -11.89 2.15
N HIS A 432 -19.25 -10.60 1.90
CA HIS A 432 -18.95 -10.11 0.54
C HIS A 432 -17.86 -9.05 0.53
N CYS A 433 -17.23 -8.92 -0.62
CA CYS A 433 -16.37 -7.79 -0.96
C CYS A 433 -16.75 -7.29 -2.37
N ARG A 434 -15.84 -6.63 -3.08
CA ARG A 434 -16.12 -6.19 -4.45
C ARG A 434 -16.36 -7.36 -5.40
N GLY A 435 -15.39 -8.31 -5.51
CA GLY A 435 -15.42 -9.41 -6.48
C GLY A 435 -15.34 -10.81 -5.87
N GLY A 436 -15.49 -11.00 -4.55
CA GLY A 436 -15.48 -12.31 -3.87
C GLY A 436 -14.12 -12.76 -3.30
N GLY A 437 -12.99 -12.14 -3.66
CA GLY A 437 -11.65 -12.58 -3.24
C GLY A 437 -11.35 -12.27 -1.76
N ARG A 438 -11.51 -11.02 -1.32
CA ARG A 438 -11.31 -10.63 0.09
C ARG A 438 -12.30 -11.32 1.02
N SER A 439 -13.55 -11.46 0.59
CA SER A 439 -14.56 -12.16 1.38
C SER A 439 -14.29 -13.66 1.48
N SER A 440 -13.65 -14.29 0.48
CA SER A 440 -13.18 -15.68 0.61
C SER A 440 -12.14 -15.83 1.73
N ILE A 441 -11.19 -14.88 1.84
CA ILE A 441 -10.24 -14.83 2.95
C ILE A 441 -10.99 -14.64 4.28
N ALA A 442 -11.92 -13.67 4.34
CA ALA A 442 -12.71 -13.40 5.53
C ALA A 442 -13.54 -14.61 5.98
N THR A 443 -14.12 -15.35 5.02
CA THR A 443 -14.90 -16.57 5.31
C THR A 443 -14.00 -17.63 5.94
N SER A 444 -12.82 -17.87 5.37
CA SER A 444 -11.86 -18.82 5.97
C SER A 444 -11.36 -18.38 7.35
N PHE A 445 -11.23 -17.05 7.56
CA PHE A 445 -10.88 -16.50 8.87
C PHE A 445 -11.98 -16.81 9.91
N LEU A 446 -13.25 -16.61 9.59
CA LEU A 446 -14.35 -16.97 10.49
C LEU A 446 -14.43 -18.48 10.74
N GLN A 447 -14.24 -19.31 9.70
CA GLN A 447 -14.19 -20.77 9.87
C GLN A 447 -13.06 -21.20 10.80
N SER A 448 -11.86 -20.62 10.65
CA SER A 448 -10.72 -20.93 11.54
C SER A 448 -10.96 -20.48 12.99
N HIS A 449 -11.94 -19.61 13.24
CA HIS A 449 -12.40 -19.19 14.57
C HIS A 449 -13.69 -19.92 15.02
N GLY A 450 -14.05 -21.01 14.35
CA GLY A 450 -15.14 -21.89 14.78
C GLY A 450 -16.54 -21.48 14.29
N VAL A 451 -16.65 -20.51 13.39
CA VAL A 451 -17.95 -20.14 12.78
C VAL A 451 -18.28 -21.14 11.67
N SER A 452 -19.28 -21.99 11.90
CA SER A 452 -19.63 -23.09 10.99
C SER A 452 -20.61 -22.70 9.88
N ASP A 453 -21.54 -21.78 10.15
CA ASP A 453 -22.56 -21.34 9.17
C ASP A 453 -22.12 -20.02 8.52
N VAL A 454 -21.09 -20.10 7.69
CA VAL A 454 -20.54 -18.95 6.99
C VAL A 454 -20.35 -19.24 5.50
N SER A 455 -20.73 -18.29 4.66
CA SER A 455 -20.68 -18.38 3.20
C SER A 455 -20.02 -17.16 2.55
N ASN A 456 -19.41 -17.36 1.38
CA ASN A 456 -18.87 -16.29 0.56
C ASN A 456 -19.86 -15.94 -0.56
N LEU A 457 -20.11 -14.64 -0.78
CA LEU A 457 -20.86 -14.18 -1.95
C LEU A 457 -19.96 -14.19 -3.19
N ALA A 458 -20.18 -15.15 -4.07
CA ALA A 458 -19.47 -15.28 -5.33
C ALA A 458 -19.71 -14.04 -6.23
N GLY A 459 -18.64 -13.46 -6.77
CA GLY A 459 -18.72 -12.21 -7.55
C GLY A 459 -19.00 -10.94 -6.74
N GLY A 460 -19.31 -11.06 -5.45
CA GLY A 460 -19.41 -9.96 -4.50
C GLY A 460 -20.38 -8.85 -4.90
N PHE A 461 -20.03 -7.62 -4.54
CA PHE A 461 -20.80 -6.41 -4.84
C PHE A 461 -20.98 -6.15 -6.34
N ASP A 462 -19.94 -6.43 -7.14
CA ASP A 462 -20.02 -6.25 -8.60
C ASP A 462 -21.10 -7.16 -9.22
N ALA A 463 -21.23 -8.42 -8.77
CA ALA A 463 -22.28 -9.32 -9.23
C ALA A 463 -23.68 -8.89 -8.75
N TRP A 464 -23.79 -8.37 -7.52
CA TRP A 464 -25.05 -7.84 -6.98
C TRP A 464 -25.56 -6.65 -7.83
N VAL A 465 -24.68 -5.71 -8.15
CA VAL A 465 -25.00 -4.55 -9.00
C VAL A 465 -25.33 -4.97 -10.43
N ALA A 466 -24.60 -5.93 -10.99
CA ALA A 466 -24.84 -6.43 -12.34
C ALA A 466 -26.22 -7.07 -12.53
N HIS A 467 -26.80 -7.64 -11.45
CA HIS A 467 -28.18 -8.13 -11.44
C HIS A 467 -29.24 -7.03 -11.23
N GLY A 468 -28.81 -5.77 -11.06
CA GLY A 468 -29.72 -4.64 -10.84
C GLY A 468 -30.41 -4.63 -9.48
N PHE A 469 -29.83 -5.30 -8.49
CA PHE A 469 -30.39 -5.33 -7.13
C PHE A 469 -30.14 -4.00 -6.41
N GLU A 470 -30.97 -3.71 -5.41
CA GLU A 470 -30.94 -2.48 -4.62
C GLU A 470 -29.61 -2.28 -3.91
N VAL A 471 -29.13 -1.04 -3.96
CA VAL A 471 -27.90 -0.58 -3.32
C VAL A 471 -28.24 0.63 -2.47
N GLU A 472 -27.84 0.61 -1.22
CA GLU A 472 -27.90 1.79 -0.34
C GLU A 472 -26.64 2.63 -0.58
N SER A 473 -26.82 3.94 -0.79
CA SER A 473 -25.71 4.90 -0.80
C SER A 473 -25.61 5.55 0.56
N ALA A 474 -24.41 5.76 1.07
CA ALA A 474 -24.22 6.61 2.24
C ALA A 474 -24.87 7.98 1.95
N LYS A 475 -25.82 8.43 2.80
CA LYS A 475 -26.41 9.76 2.66
C LYS A 475 -25.26 10.77 2.70
N PRO A 476 -25.13 11.67 1.70
CA PRO A 476 -24.13 12.70 1.78
C PRO A 476 -24.33 13.48 3.09
N ALA A 477 -23.28 13.63 3.87
CA ALA A 477 -23.30 14.44 5.07
C ALA A 477 -23.92 15.78 4.69
N LYS A 478 -25.00 16.19 5.39
CA LYS A 478 -25.70 17.44 5.11
C LYS A 478 -24.68 18.57 5.17
N SER A 479 -24.37 19.13 4.02
CA SER A 479 -23.55 20.34 3.95
C SER A 479 -24.30 21.44 4.71
N VAL A 480 -23.72 21.90 5.80
CA VAL A 480 -24.20 23.10 6.51
C VAL A 480 -23.78 24.31 5.66
N THR A 481 -24.48 24.51 4.56
CA THR A 481 -24.44 25.77 3.83
C THR A 481 -25.68 26.57 4.21
N GLY A 482 -25.59 27.26 5.33
CA GLY A 482 -26.46 28.36 5.67
C GLY A 482 -26.22 29.54 4.75
N ARG A 483 -26.66 29.48 3.51
CA ARG A 483 -26.75 30.65 2.63
C ARG A 483 -28.05 31.38 2.94
N LYS A 484 -28.01 32.38 3.81
CA LYS A 484 -29.04 33.41 3.92
C LYS A 484 -29.13 34.15 2.59
N THR A 485 -30.16 33.86 1.83
CA THR A 485 -30.55 34.66 0.65
C THR A 485 -31.03 36.03 1.12
N VAL A 486 -30.25 37.06 0.91
CA VAL A 486 -30.70 38.45 0.98
C VAL A 486 -31.49 38.73 -0.29
N LYS A 487 -32.83 38.88 -0.15
CA LYS A 487 -33.71 39.40 -1.19
C LYS A 487 -33.38 40.89 -1.41
N SER A 488 -32.78 41.25 -2.54
CA SER A 488 -32.77 42.63 -3.01
C SER A 488 -33.89 42.82 -4.05
N ALA A 489 -34.87 43.63 -3.65
CA ALA A 489 -35.91 44.15 -4.50
C ALA A 489 -35.43 45.42 -5.18
N ARG A 490 -35.50 45.46 -6.52
CA ARG A 490 -35.63 46.66 -7.38
C ARG A 490 -35.59 46.13 -8.83
N GLY A 491 -36.66 46.26 -9.62
CA GLY A 491 -37.31 47.45 -10.10
C GLY A 491 -37.29 47.38 -11.63
N ARG A 492 -38.44 47.03 -12.24
CA ARG A 492 -38.66 46.99 -13.72
C ARG A 492 -38.37 48.34 -14.34
N LYS A 493 -37.76 48.35 -15.53
CA LYS A 493 -38.18 49.19 -16.64
C LYS A 493 -37.77 48.59 -18.00
N ALA A 494 -38.75 48.48 -18.88
CA ALA A 494 -38.65 48.03 -20.24
C ALA A 494 -38.23 49.18 -21.16
N ALA A 495 -37.48 48.88 -22.24
CA ALA A 495 -37.53 49.66 -23.47
C ALA A 495 -37.25 48.73 -24.66
N LYS A 496 -38.15 48.84 -25.64
CA LYS A 496 -38.14 48.23 -26.97
C LYS A 496 -37.24 49.02 -27.92
N SER A 497 -36.64 48.36 -28.92
CA SER A 497 -36.72 48.63 -30.39
C SER A 497 -35.51 47.97 -31.03
N ALA A 498 -35.74 47.04 -31.95
CA ALA A 498 -35.92 47.15 -33.38
C ALA A 498 -34.56 47.26 -34.15
N GLY A 499 -34.18 46.21 -34.85
CA GLY A 499 -34.26 46.19 -36.28
C GLY A 499 -32.91 46.07 -36.99
N GLY A 500 -32.76 45.14 -37.91
CA GLY A 500 -31.74 45.25 -38.97
C GLY A 500 -31.08 43.95 -39.42
N ARG A 501 -31.66 43.36 -40.43
CA ARG A 501 -31.16 42.25 -41.28
C ARG A 501 -29.93 42.68 -42.10
N GLN A 502 -29.08 41.70 -42.43
CA GLN A 502 -28.65 41.27 -43.80
C GLN A 502 -27.37 40.47 -43.67
N SER A 503 -27.32 39.20 -43.96
CA SER A 503 -27.22 38.44 -45.23
C SER A 503 -25.87 38.61 -45.96
N ALA A 504 -25.35 37.44 -46.25
CA ALA A 504 -24.68 36.95 -47.45
C ALA A 504 -23.20 36.55 -47.31
N THR A 505 -22.99 35.30 -47.54
CA THR A 505 -22.38 34.49 -48.63
C THR A 505 -20.87 34.32 -48.49
N ALA A 506 -20.43 33.12 -48.29
CA ALA A 506 -20.13 31.97 -49.17
C ALA A 506 -18.70 31.94 -49.77
N ALA A 507 -18.19 30.76 -49.80
CA ALA A 507 -17.09 30.19 -50.63
C ALA A 507 -15.66 30.44 -50.13
N GLY A 508 -14.78 29.45 -50.03
CA GLY A 508 -14.57 28.28 -50.81
C GLY A 508 -13.33 27.50 -50.39
N ARG A 509 -13.46 26.23 -50.48
CA ARG A 509 -12.50 25.14 -50.61
C ARG A 509 -11.05 25.48 -50.95
N ARG A 510 -10.10 24.77 -50.33
CA ARG A 510 -9.20 23.82 -51.04
C ARG A 510 -8.34 23.03 -50.05
N LYS A 511 -8.46 21.69 -50.14
CA LYS A 511 -7.44 20.72 -49.79
C LYS A 511 -6.31 20.75 -50.82
N PRO A 512 -5.14 20.25 -50.49
CA PRO A 512 -4.54 19.26 -51.37
C PRO A 512 -4.16 17.95 -50.65
N THR A 513 -4.34 16.93 -51.44
CA THR A 513 -4.03 15.53 -51.27
C THR A 513 -2.57 15.23 -51.59
N ILE A 514 -1.95 14.33 -50.80
CA ILE A 514 -1.21 13.09 -51.13
C ILE A 514 -0.11 13.12 -52.19
N SER A 515 1.05 12.59 -51.87
CA SER A 515 1.56 11.42 -52.60
C SER A 515 2.63 10.64 -51.83
N ALA A 516 2.45 9.34 -51.85
CA ALA A 516 3.35 8.29 -51.37
C ALA A 516 4.29 7.87 -52.52
N SER A 517 5.51 7.49 -52.17
CA SER A 517 6.35 6.47 -52.81
C SER A 517 7.61 6.36 -51.97
N GLY A 518 8.13 5.23 -51.50
CA GLY A 518 8.21 3.94 -52.11
C GLY A 518 9.69 3.52 -52.24
N ARG A 519 10.05 2.39 -51.65
CA ARG A 519 11.25 1.53 -51.88
C ARG A 519 12.54 1.85 -51.10
N ARG A 520 12.93 0.95 -50.21
CA ARG A 520 13.62 -0.38 -50.27
C ARG A 520 15.15 -0.31 -50.38
N LYS A 521 15.78 -1.09 -49.48
CA LYS A 521 17.07 -1.81 -49.53
C LYS A 521 18.35 -1.01 -49.20
N LYS A 522 19.00 -1.33 -48.15
CA LYS A 522 19.88 -2.49 -47.85
C LYS A 522 19.96 -2.70 -46.32
#